data_54ba3417ee20d71582110a08879c9acc
#
_entry.id   54ba3417ee20d71582110a08879c9acc
#
_cell.length_a   1.000
_cell.length_b   1.000
_cell.length_c   1.000
_cell.angle_alpha   90.00
_cell.angle_beta   90.00
_cell.angle_gamma   90.00
#
_symmetry.space_group_name_H-M   'P 1'
#
loop_
_entity.id
_entity.type
_entity.pdbx_description
1 polymer ?
#
loop_
_entity_poly.entity_id
_entity_poly.type
_entity_poly.pdbx_seq_one_letter_code
_entity_poly.pdbx_strand_id
1 'polypeptide(L)'
;MTLDELKRNLQAFFSDGLVTIVGSGLSCAEGLPSMGDLADELISQVPKKCTPNDLIVWEKIAALLNGGTNLEAAITAHSCSSDLEDIIVEIVAKIVAAAENQVIRECIEAGRELKFSSILPFLSPQHPKVSTIITTNYDRLIEVAAELQNFWVETGFCGKLMGKYDQIQSRHQGATGTSKIRSTVKLTFPNRVILSKPHGSLDW
;
A
#
# COMPACT_ATOMS: atom_id res chain seq x y z
N MET A 1 32.04 8.29 7.38
CA MET A 1 30.75 8.78 7.89
C MET A 1 30.48 8.09 9.22
N THR A 2 30.41 8.84 10.29
CA THR A 2 30.09 8.32 11.63
C THR A 2 28.56 8.07 11.75
N LEU A 3 28.14 7.29 12.75
CA LEU A 3 26.71 7.06 13.02
C LEU A 3 25.97 8.39 13.31
N ASP A 4 26.60 9.33 13.97
CA ASP A 4 26.00 10.63 14.32
C ASP A 4 25.91 11.57 13.11
N GLU A 5 26.84 11.48 12.16
CA GLU A 5 26.73 12.17 10.86
C GLU A 5 25.61 11.58 10.03
N LEU A 6 25.46 10.24 10.00
CA LEU A 6 24.36 9.57 9.32
C LEU A 6 22.99 9.99 9.91
N LYS A 7 22.86 9.98 11.24
CA LYS A 7 21.64 10.41 11.92
C LYS A 7 21.28 11.86 11.59
N ARG A 8 22.24 12.79 11.65
CA ARG A 8 22.02 14.20 11.29
C ARG A 8 21.58 14.35 9.84
N ASN A 9 22.25 13.65 8.93
CA ASN A 9 21.87 13.70 7.52
C ASN A 9 20.45 13.15 7.29
N LEU A 10 20.08 12.05 7.94
CA LEU A 10 18.73 11.50 7.85
C LEU A 10 17.70 12.47 8.45
N GLN A 11 17.98 13.10 9.59
CA GLN A 11 17.08 14.09 10.21
C GLN A 11 16.80 15.29 9.30
N ALA A 12 17.74 15.69 8.45
CA ALA A 12 17.55 16.80 7.52
C ALA A 12 16.46 16.54 6.48
N PHE A 13 16.13 15.27 6.19
CA PHE A 13 15.03 14.92 5.29
C PHE A 13 13.65 15.07 5.95
N PHE A 14 13.56 15.04 7.30
CA PHE A 14 12.30 15.21 8.02
C PHE A 14 11.93 16.70 8.11
N SER A 15 11.60 17.29 6.98
CA SER A 15 11.26 18.70 6.82
C SER A 15 9.87 18.87 6.22
N ASP A 16 9.38 20.11 6.18
CA ASP A 16 8.11 20.44 5.52
C ASP A 16 8.15 20.05 4.03
N GLY A 17 7.07 19.42 3.57
CA GLY A 17 6.95 18.97 2.18
C GLY A 17 7.65 17.63 1.90
N LEU A 18 8.10 16.89 2.93
CA LEU A 18 8.60 15.53 2.74
C LEU A 18 7.56 14.65 2.05
N VAL A 19 7.97 14.00 0.97
CA VAL A 19 7.22 12.92 0.33
C VAL A 19 7.92 11.61 0.65
N THR A 20 7.19 10.68 1.26
CA THR A 20 7.70 9.36 1.62
C THR A 20 7.26 8.36 0.56
N ILE A 21 8.21 7.67 -0.07
CA ILE A 21 7.92 6.59 -1.02
C ILE A 21 8.13 5.26 -0.31
N VAL A 22 7.11 4.40 -0.38
CA VAL A 22 7.08 3.10 0.32
C VAL A 22 6.86 1.99 -0.70
N GLY A 23 7.69 0.97 -0.66
CA GLY A 23 7.57 -0.22 -1.49
C GLY A 23 7.22 -1.48 -0.68
N SER A 24 7.19 -2.63 -1.36
CA SER A 24 6.79 -3.95 -0.80
C SER A 24 7.60 -4.39 0.43
N GLY A 25 8.84 -3.89 0.57
CA GLY A 25 9.67 -4.21 1.75
C GLY A 25 9.03 -3.82 3.08
N LEU A 26 8.19 -2.77 3.11
CA LEU A 26 7.44 -2.42 4.32
C LEU A 26 6.44 -3.52 4.68
N SER A 27 5.65 -3.97 3.71
CA SER A 27 4.64 -5.01 3.89
C SER A 27 5.27 -6.37 4.22
N CYS A 28 6.38 -6.72 3.57
CA CYS A 28 7.15 -7.91 3.90
C CYS A 28 7.69 -7.88 5.35
N ALA A 29 8.10 -6.70 5.83
CA ALA A 29 8.54 -6.54 7.22
C ALA A 29 7.41 -6.76 8.24
N GLU A 30 6.16 -6.67 7.81
CA GLU A 30 4.97 -6.99 8.61
C GLU A 30 4.47 -8.42 8.41
N GLY A 31 5.08 -9.20 7.52
CA GLY A 31 4.76 -10.61 7.29
C GLY A 31 3.90 -10.87 6.04
N LEU A 32 3.72 -9.87 5.18
CA LEU A 32 3.12 -10.12 3.87
C LEU A 32 4.12 -10.85 2.96
N PRO A 33 3.62 -11.64 1.99
CA PRO A 33 4.48 -12.39 1.08
C PRO A 33 5.33 -11.44 0.23
N SER A 34 6.57 -11.82 0.00
CA SER A 34 7.46 -11.18 -0.95
C SER A 34 7.06 -11.54 -2.40
N MET A 35 7.65 -10.85 -3.37
CA MET A 35 7.46 -11.20 -4.80
C MET A 35 7.94 -12.63 -5.11
N GLY A 36 8.94 -13.14 -4.37
CA GLY A 36 9.40 -14.52 -4.48
C GLY A 36 8.36 -15.51 -3.96
N ASP A 37 7.82 -15.25 -2.76
CA ASP A 37 6.78 -16.10 -2.17
C ASP A 37 5.52 -16.14 -3.08
N LEU A 38 5.15 -15.00 -3.67
CA LEU A 38 4.05 -14.95 -4.64
C LEU A 38 4.35 -15.75 -5.91
N ALA A 39 5.59 -15.70 -6.41
CA ALA A 39 6.00 -16.49 -7.57
C ALA A 39 5.90 -17.99 -7.29
N ASP A 40 6.39 -18.45 -6.13
CA ASP A 40 6.33 -19.86 -5.73
C ASP A 40 4.88 -20.36 -5.61
N GLU A 41 4.01 -19.55 -5.01
CA GLU A 41 2.58 -19.86 -4.91
C GLU A 41 1.90 -19.92 -6.28
N LEU A 42 2.21 -18.98 -7.18
CA LEU A 42 1.68 -18.99 -8.55
C LEU A 42 2.15 -20.24 -9.31
N ILE A 43 3.43 -20.61 -9.22
CA ILE A 43 3.96 -21.83 -9.85
C ILE A 43 3.18 -23.08 -9.38
N SER A 44 2.80 -23.10 -8.09
CA SER A 44 2.02 -24.20 -7.51
C SER A 44 0.54 -24.20 -7.90
N GLN A 45 -0.09 -23.04 -8.03
CA GLN A 45 -1.55 -22.91 -8.09
C GLN A 45 -2.11 -22.71 -9.50
N VAL A 46 -1.43 -21.94 -10.36
CA VAL A 46 -1.92 -21.61 -11.72
C VAL A 46 -2.15 -22.87 -12.57
N PRO A 47 -1.26 -23.89 -12.60
CA PRO A 47 -1.48 -25.10 -13.40
C PRO A 47 -2.76 -25.87 -13.04
N LYS A 48 -3.27 -25.69 -11.83
CA LYS A 48 -4.49 -26.38 -11.36
C LYS A 48 -5.79 -25.74 -11.86
N LYS A 49 -5.71 -24.49 -12.39
CA LYS A 49 -6.86 -23.67 -12.74
C LYS A 49 -6.91 -23.30 -14.22
N CYS A 50 -5.79 -23.27 -14.92
CA CYS A 50 -5.71 -22.81 -16.29
C CYS A 50 -6.14 -23.86 -17.31
N THR A 51 -6.53 -23.39 -18.49
CA THR A 51 -6.83 -24.24 -19.64
C THR A 51 -5.55 -24.86 -20.21
N PRO A 52 -5.63 -25.95 -21.02
CA PRO A 52 -4.45 -26.51 -21.69
C PRO A 52 -3.67 -25.51 -22.56
N ASN A 53 -4.36 -24.56 -23.19
CA ASN A 53 -3.69 -23.53 -23.99
C ASN A 53 -2.95 -22.51 -23.13
N ASP A 54 -3.56 -22.09 -22.03
CA ASP A 54 -2.94 -21.19 -21.08
C ASP A 54 -1.76 -21.83 -20.33
N LEU A 55 -1.84 -23.15 -20.12
CA LEU A 55 -0.75 -23.90 -19.50
C LEU A 55 0.55 -23.79 -20.32
N ILE A 56 0.47 -23.82 -21.65
CA ILE A 56 1.64 -23.67 -22.53
C ILE A 56 2.31 -22.29 -22.33
N VAL A 57 1.50 -21.24 -22.15
CA VAL A 57 2.01 -19.87 -21.89
C VAL A 57 2.58 -19.81 -20.47
N TRP A 58 1.84 -20.36 -19.50
CA TRP A 58 2.26 -20.38 -18.11
C TRP A 58 3.58 -21.12 -17.89
N GLU A 59 3.81 -22.26 -18.55
CA GLU A 59 5.08 -23.00 -18.43
C GLU A 59 6.29 -22.16 -18.82
N LYS A 60 6.15 -21.27 -19.83
CA LYS A 60 7.22 -20.34 -20.21
C LYS A 60 7.46 -19.27 -19.14
N ILE A 61 6.38 -18.74 -18.56
CA ILE A 61 6.46 -17.78 -17.44
C ILE A 61 7.11 -18.45 -16.23
N ALA A 62 6.66 -19.65 -15.87
CA ALA A 62 7.21 -20.41 -14.76
C ALA A 62 8.69 -20.74 -14.94
N ALA A 63 9.14 -21.02 -16.18
CA ALA A 63 10.54 -21.24 -16.48
C ALA A 63 11.39 -19.97 -16.22
N LEU A 64 10.87 -18.77 -16.55
CA LEU A 64 11.53 -17.51 -16.24
C LEU A 64 11.60 -17.27 -14.72
N LEU A 65 10.51 -17.53 -14.00
CA LEU A 65 10.46 -17.41 -12.54
C LEU A 65 11.48 -18.33 -11.86
N ASN A 66 11.51 -19.60 -12.26
CA ASN A 66 12.51 -20.57 -11.78
C ASN A 66 13.95 -20.17 -12.15
N GLY A 67 14.14 -19.41 -13.22
CA GLY A 67 15.41 -18.83 -13.63
C GLY A 67 15.80 -17.56 -12.87
N GLY A 68 15.00 -17.12 -11.89
CA GLY A 68 15.27 -15.94 -11.07
C GLY A 68 14.82 -14.62 -11.66
N THR A 69 14.03 -14.63 -12.75
CA THR A 69 13.37 -13.43 -13.27
C THR A 69 12.31 -12.96 -12.29
N ASN A 70 12.22 -11.66 -12.04
CA ASN A 70 11.18 -11.13 -11.15
C ASN A 70 9.77 -11.33 -11.75
N LEU A 71 8.76 -11.38 -10.89
CA LEU A 71 7.39 -11.74 -11.24
C LEU A 71 6.79 -10.85 -12.35
N GLU A 72 6.94 -9.54 -12.23
CA GLU A 72 6.41 -8.57 -13.22
C GLU A 72 7.06 -8.76 -14.59
N ALA A 73 8.39 -8.89 -14.63
CA ALA A 73 9.11 -9.09 -15.87
C ALA A 73 8.78 -10.45 -16.52
N ALA A 74 8.61 -11.50 -15.73
CA ALA A 74 8.27 -12.83 -16.22
C ALA A 74 6.86 -12.85 -16.86
N ILE A 75 5.87 -12.21 -16.22
CA ILE A 75 4.51 -12.11 -16.76
C ILE A 75 4.49 -11.23 -18.02
N THR A 76 5.17 -10.08 -17.99
CA THR A 76 5.20 -9.13 -19.11
C THR A 76 5.93 -9.69 -20.34
N ALA A 77 6.83 -10.65 -20.17
CA ALA A 77 7.58 -11.27 -21.27
C ALA A 77 6.70 -12.12 -22.23
N HIS A 78 5.49 -12.48 -21.82
CA HIS A 78 4.57 -13.30 -22.60
C HIS A 78 3.17 -12.69 -22.61
N SER A 79 2.50 -12.73 -23.78
CA SER A 79 1.10 -12.32 -23.89
C SER A 79 0.21 -13.38 -23.23
N CYS A 80 -0.39 -13.04 -22.11
CA CYS A 80 -1.39 -13.85 -21.45
C CYS A 80 -2.76 -13.67 -22.11
N SER A 81 -3.63 -14.67 -22.04
CA SER A 81 -5.05 -14.51 -22.27
C SER A 81 -5.69 -13.76 -21.09
N SER A 82 -6.86 -13.14 -21.28
CA SER A 82 -7.59 -12.53 -20.17
C SER A 82 -7.90 -13.53 -19.06
N ASP A 83 -8.21 -14.78 -19.41
CA ASP A 83 -8.54 -15.83 -18.46
C ASP A 83 -7.31 -16.19 -17.59
N LEU A 84 -6.11 -16.26 -18.20
CA LEU A 84 -4.87 -16.51 -17.46
C LEU A 84 -4.50 -15.32 -16.56
N GLU A 85 -4.68 -14.09 -17.04
CA GLU A 85 -4.49 -12.88 -16.24
C GLU A 85 -5.42 -12.86 -15.02
N ASP A 86 -6.71 -13.15 -15.22
CA ASP A 86 -7.70 -13.21 -14.14
C ASP A 86 -7.33 -14.28 -13.09
N ILE A 87 -6.86 -15.46 -13.52
CA ILE A 87 -6.38 -16.51 -12.61
C ILE A 87 -5.20 -16.03 -11.77
N ILE A 88 -4.21 -15.39 -12.40
CA ILE A 88 -3.03 -14.86 -11.71
C ILE A 88 -3.45 -13.80 -10.68
N VAL A 89 -4.27 -12.83 -11.11
CA VAL A 89 -4.78 -11.75 -10.26
C VAL A 89 -5.57 -12.31 -9.08
N GLU A 90 -6.48 -13.27 -9.32
CA GLU A 90 -7.28 -13.91 -8.28
C GLU A 90 -6.41 -14.60 -7.21
N ILE A 91 -5.37 -15.33 -7.65
CA ILE A 91 -4.48 -16.04 -6.73
C ILE A 91 -3.68 -15.04 -5.89
N VAL A 92 -3.05 -14.04 -6.53
CA VAL A 92 -2.27 -13.00 -5.84
C VAL A 92 -3.15 -12.23 -4.85
N ALA A 93 -4.32 -11.77 -5.29
CA ALA A 93 -5.24 -11.03 -4.42
C ALA A 93 -5.66 -11.84 -3.19
N LYS A 94 -5.96 -13.13 -3.35
CA LYS A 94 -6.32 -14.01 -2.22
C LYS A 94 -5.18 -14.18 -1.22
N ILE A 95 -3.96 -14.38 -1.72
CA ILE A 95 -2.79 -14.58 -0.85
C ILE A 95 -2.49 -13.30 -0.06
N VAL A 96 -2.44 -12.16 -0.76
CA VAL A 96 -2.14 -10.87 -0.13
C VAL A 96 -3.24 -10.49 0.87
N ALA A 97 -4.52 -10.64 0.49
CA ALA A 97 -5.64 -10.35 1.37
C ALA A 97 -5.68 -11.25 2.61
N ALA A 98 -5.34 -12.54 2.48
CA ALA A 98 -5.26 -13.45 3.63
C ALA A 98 -4.16 -13.03 4.62
N ALA A 99 -2.96 -12.71 4.10
CA ALA A 99 -1.84 -12.24 4.92
C ALA A 99 -2.15 -10.88 5.59
N GLU A 100 -2.70 -9.94 4.83
CA GLU A 100 -3.13 -8.64 5.36
C GLU A 100 -4.16 -8.79 6.48
N ASN A 101 -5.20 -9.58 6.25
CA ASN A 101 -6.25 -9.82 7.25
C ASN A 101 -5.71 -10.44 8.54
N GLN A 102 -4.69 -11.31 8.43
CA GLN A 102 -4.01 -11.87 9.61
C GLN A 102 -3.31 -10.77 10.41
N VAL A 103 -2.54 -9.90 9.72
CA VAL A 103 -1.83 -8.78 10.37
C VAL A 103 -2.82 -7.81 11.01
N ILE A 104 -3.89 -7.43 10.31
CA ILE A 104 -4.94 -6.53 10.84
C ILE A 104 -5.60 -7.14 12.07
N ARG A 105 -5.92 -8.43 12.04
CA ARG A 105 -6.49 -9.13 13.20
C ARG A 105 -5.56 -9.07 14.41
N GLU A 106 -4.26 -9.31 14.20
CA GLU A 106 -3.26 -9.21 15.27
C GLU A 106 -3.17 -7.79 15.86
N CYS A 107 -3.29 -6.75 15.02
CA CYS A 107 -3.34 -5.37 15.48
C CYS A 107 -4.57 -5.11 16.37
N ILE A 108 -5.74 -5.63 15.98
CA ILE A 108 -7.00 -5.38 16.69
C ILE A 108 -7.12 -6.23 17.96
N GLU A 109 -6.82 -7.53 17.86
CA GLU A 109 -7.08 -8.49 18.94
C GLU A 109 -5.91 -8.60 19.93
N ALA A 110 -4.67 -8.53 19.42
CA ALA A 110 -3.47 -8.71 20.23
C ALA A 110 -2.71 -7.39 20.52
N GLY A 111 -3.17 -6.26 19.99
CA GLY A 111 -2.51 -4.96 20.17
C GLY A 111 -1.14 -4.88 19.47
N ARG A 112 -0.94 -5.65 18.39
CA ARG A 112 0.30 -5.60 17.63
C ARG A 112 0.49 -4.20 17.03
N GLU A 113 1.65 -3.62 17.25
CA GLU A 113 2.06 -2.37 16.62
C GLU A 113 2.74 -2.65 15.28
N LEU A 114 2.33 -1.93 14.23
CA LEU A 114 3.01 -1.96 12.95
C LEU A 114 4.29 -1.11 13.01
N LYS A 115 5.37 -1.57 12.40
CA LYS A 115 6.67 -0.85 12.38
C LYS A 115 6.54 0.56 11.80
N PHE A 116 5.67 0.73 10.80
CA PHE A 116 5.42 2.03 10.21
C PHE A 116 4.71 3.01 11.16
N SER A 117 3.91 2.52 12.09
CA SER A 117 3.23 3.35 13.10
C SER A 117 4.22 4.14 13.94
N SER A 118 5.40 3.58 14.25
CA SER A 118 6.42 4.25 15.06
C SER A 118 7.10 5.42 14.34
N ILE A 119 7.18 5.40 13.02
CA ILE A 119 7.85 6.44 12.22
C ILE A 119 6.90 7.55 11.78
N LEU A 120 5.63 7.20 11.55
CA LEU A 120 4.61 8.09 11.02
C LEU A 120 4.49 9.45 11.74
N PRO A 121 4.52 9.52 13.09
CA PRO A 121 4.44 10.79 13.79
C PRO A 121 5.61 11.74 13.54
N PHE A 122 6.71 11.25 12.99
CA PHE A 122 7.92 12.02 12.71
C PHE A 122 8.03 12.48 11.27
N LEU A 123 7.18 11.97 10.35
CA LEU A 123 7.23 12.32 8.94
C LEU A 123 6.80 13.77 8.65
N SER A 124 6.18 14.45 9.59
CA SER A 124 5.82 15.87 9.45
C SER A 124 6.15 16.63 10.75
N PRO A 125 6.92 17.73 10.66
CA PRO A 125 7.18 18.62 11.79
C PRO A 125 6.01 19.56 12.11
N GLN A 126 5.05 19.71 11.20
CA GLN A 126 3.90 20.62 11.33
C GLN A 126 2.86 20.11 12.32
N HIS A 127 2.02 21.05 12.80
CA HIS A 127 0.84 20.72 13.60
C HIS A 127 -0.38 21.51 13.09
N PRO A 128 -1.49 20.85 12.69
CA PRO A 128 -1.67 19.40 12.60
C PRO A 128 -0.70 18.77 11.59
N LYS A 129 -0.28 17.54 11.88
CA LYS A 129 0.69 16.81 11.03
C LYS A 129 0.06 16.46 9.69
N VAL A 130 0.82 16.66 8.61
CA VAL A 130 0.42 16.29 7.25
C VAL A 130 1.57 15.52 6.63
N SER A 131 1.39 14.23 6.40
CA SER A 131 2.38 13.36 5.78
C SER A 131 1.91 12.94 4.40
N THR A 132 2.74 13.14 3.38
CA THR A 132 2.46 12.67 2.02
C THR A 132 3.19 11.36 1.78
N ILE A 133 2.44 10.31 1.44
CA ILE A 133 2.95 8.97 1.21
C ILE A 133 2.53 8.50 -0.17
N ILE A 134 3.47 7.96 -0.93
CA ILE A 134 3.24 7.29 -2.21
C ILE A 134 3.68 5.84 -2.04
N THR A 135 2.83 4.89 -2.40
CA THR A 135 3.17 3.47 -2.36
C THR A 135 2.67 2.74 -3.58
N THR A 136 3.45 1.77 -4.03
CA THR A 136 3.05 0.80 -5.07
C THR A 136 2.41 -0.45 -4.48
N ASN A 137 2.32 -0.54 -3.14
CA ASN A 137 1.72 -1.69 -2.47
C ASN A 137 0.20 -1.66 -2.58
N TYR A 138 -0.38 -2.82 -2.84
CA TYR A 138 -1.84 -2.99 -2.92
C TYR A 138 -2.50 -3.14 -1.54
N ASP A 139 -1.74 -3.58 -0.52
CA ASP A 139 -2.23 -3.78 0.85
C ASP A 139 -2.57 -2.46 1.55
N ARG A 140 -3.34 -2.55 2.65
CA ARG A 140 -3.83 -1.42 3.44
C ARG A 140 -3.07 -1.19 4.75
N LEU A 141 -1.86 -1.72 4.89
CA LEU A 141 -1.12 -1.62 6.15
C LEU A 141 -0.70 -0.19 6.49
N ILE A 142 -0.52 0.68 5.49
CA ILE A 142 -0.25 2.11 5.72
C ILE A 142 -1.49 2.80 6.27
N GLU A 143 -2.67 2.51 5.72
CA GLU A 143 -3.95 3.01 6.19
C GLU A 143 -4.19 2.57 7.64
N VAL A 144 -4.02 1.28 7.93
CA VAL A 144 -4.15 0.73 9.28
C VAL A 144 -3.18 1.39 10.25
N ALA A 145 -1.90 1.53 9.88
CA ALA A 145 -0.90 2.21 10.69
C ALA A 145 -1.27 3.65 11.00
N ALA A 146 -1.82 4.37 10.00
CA ALA A 146 -2.25 5.75 10.17
C ALA A 146 -3.46 5.87 11.10
N GLU A 147 -4.48 5.03 10.92
CA GLU A 147 -5.69 5.03 11.76
C GLU A 147 -5.40 4.65 13.20
N LEU A 148 -4.53 3.67 13.45
CA LEU A 148 -4.08 3.30 14.79
C LEU A 148 -3.35 4.45 15.51
N GLN A 149 -2.74 5.37 14.77
CA GLN A 149 -2.09 6.57 15.29
C GLN A 149 -3.01 7.81 15.27
N ASN A 150 -4.31 7.64 15.05
CA ASN A 150 -5.31 8.71 14.96
C ASN A 150 -5.01 9.74 13.85
N PHE A 151 -4.46 9.29 12.74
CA PHE A 151 -4.36 10.09 11.53
C PHE A 151 -5.56 9.83 10.63
N TRP A 152 -6.11 10.87 10.03
CA TRP A 152 -7.06 10.75 8.93
C TRP A 152 -6.33 10.33 7.66
N VAL A 153 -6.85 9.32 6.95
CA VAL A 153 -6.29 8.89 5.67
C VAL A 153 -7.06 9.54 4.52
N GLU A 154 -6.37 10.32 3.71
CA GLU A 154 -6.89 11.01 2.53
C GLU A 154 -6.35 10.31 1.28
N THR A 155 -7.18 9.49 0.62
CA THR A 155 -6.79 8.74 -0.59
C THR A 155 -7.22 9.43 -1.89
N GLY A 156 -8.03 10.50 -1.78
CA GLY A 156 -8.68 11.14 -2.93
C GLY A 156 -10.01 10.49 -3.32
N PHE A 157 -10.37 9.35 -2.73
CA PHE A 157 -11.67 8.70 -2.95
C PHE A 157 -12.69 9.12 -1.89
N CYS A 158 -13.95 9.23 -2.31
CA CYS A 158 -15.10 9.53 -1.47
C CYS A 158 -16.12 8.41 -1.58
N GLY A 159 -16.65 7.98 -0.47
CA GLY A 159 -17.64 6.91 -0.38
C GLY A 159 -17.27 5.89 0.71
N LYS A 160 -18.25 5.05 1.08
CA LYS A 160 -18.04 4.03 2.13
C LYS A 160 -17.94 2.62 1.56
N LEU A 161 -18.61 2.34 0.46
CA LEU A 161 -18.64 1.00 -0.17
C LEU A 161 -18.13 1.04 -1.60
N MET A 162 -18.44 2.11 -2.33
CA MET A 162 -17.97 2.33 -3.70
C MET A 162 -17.42 3.75 -3.75
N GLY A 163 -16.11 3.86 -3.78
CA GLY A 163 -15.41 5.14 -3.81
C GLY A 163 -15.49 5.78 -5.19
N LYS A 164 -15.79 7.08 -5.22
CA LYS A 164 -15.61 7.91 -6.41
C LYS A 164 -14.41 8.82 -6.17
N TYR A 165 -13.54 8.92 -7.15
CA TYR A 165 -12.39 9.82 -7.08
C TYR A 165 -12.86 11.28 -7.13
N ASP A 166 -12.68 12.01 -6.04
CA ASP A 166 -12.93 13.43 -5.89
C ASP A 166 -12.03 13.97 -4.75
N GLN A 167 -10.89 14.53 -5.13
CA GLN A 167 -9.91 15.04 -4.16
C GLN A 167 -10.46 16.13 -3.25
N ILE A 168 -11.33 17.01 -3.78
CA ILE A 168 -11.87 18.13 -3.00
C ILE A 168 -12.82 17.59 -1.93
N GLN A 169 -13.72 16.69 -2.32
CA GLN A 169 -14.68 16.10 -1.41
C GLN A 169 -13.98 15.17 -0.40
N SER A 170 -13.02 14.36 -0.83
CA SER A 170 -12.21 13.51 0.05
C SER A 170 -11.53 14.33 1.15
N ARG A 171 -10.91 15.45 0.76
CA ARG A 171 -10.32 16.38 1.72
C ARG A 171 -11.34 16.96 2.70
N HIS A 172 -12.53 17.33 2.22
CA HIS A 172 -13.58 17.88 3.07
C HIS A 172 -14.12 16.88 4.08
N GLN A 173 -14.16 15.58 3.74
CA GLN A 173 -14.60 14.53 4.65
C GLN A 173 -13.70 14.40 5.89
N GLY A 174 -12.41 14.72 5.77
CA GLY A 174 -11.48 14.72 6.90
C GLY A 174 -11.53 15.95 7.79
N ALA A 175 -12.35 16.95 7.45
CA ALA A 175 -12.44 18.16 8.26
C ALA A 175 -13.20 17.91 9.57
N THR A 176 -12.58 18.28 10.70
CA THR A 176 -13.17 18.12 12.05
C THR A 176 -13.91 19.37 12.52
N GLY A 177 -13.77 20.48 11.81
CA GLY A 177 -14.44 21.72 12.17
C GLY A 177 -14.34 22.80 11.10
N THR A 178 -15.16 23.83 11.26
CA THR A 178 -15.13 25.00 10.41
C THR A 178 -15.05 26.27 11.26
N SER A 179 -14.22 27.20 10.86
CA SER A 179 -14.21 28.56 11.42
C SER A 179 -14.49 29.57 10.32
N LYS A 180 -15.36 30.54 10.61
CA LYS A 180 -15.66 31.62 9.67
C LYS A 180 -14.87 32.87 10.08
N ILE A 181 -13.94 33.28 9.22
CA ILE A 181 -13.18 34.51 9.40
C ILE A 181 -13.60 35.46 8.27
N ARG A 182 -14.39 36.50 8.61
CA ARG A 182 -15.02 37.41 7.63
C ARG A 182 -15.90 36.64 6.65
N SER A 183 -15.57 36.67 5.33
CA SER A 183 -16.28 35.95 4.27
C SER A 183 -15.67 34.58 3.93
N THR A 184 -14.56 34.20 4.59
CA THR A 184 -13.83 32.98 4.26
C THR A 184 -14.14 31.89 5.29
N VAL A 185 -14.51 30.71 4.81
CA VAL A 185 -14.63 29.50 5.66
C VAL A 185 -13.29 28.79 5.69
N LYS A 186 -12.72 28.67 6.87
CA LYS A 186 -11.50 27.90 7.09
C LYS A 186 -11.86 26.52 7.68
N LEU A 187 -11.42 25.47 7.03
CA LEU A 187 -11.56 24.09 7.52
C LEU A 187 -10.44 23.78 8.51
N THR A 188 -10.80 23.06 9.59
CA THR A 188 -9.85 22.51 10.55
C THR A 188 -9.72 21.04 10.29
N PHE A 189 -8.48 20.53 10.26
CA PHE A 189 -8.18 19.14 9.98
C PHE A 189 -7.43 18.52 11.17
N PRO A 190 -7.61 17.19 11.40
CA PRO A 190 -6.75 16.42 12.30
C PRO A 190 -5.37 16.20 11.68
N ASN A 191 -4.52 15.47 12.37
CA ASN A 191 -3.35 14.86 11.75
C ASN A 191 -3.81 13.97 10.59
N ARG A 192 -3.12 14.03 9.44
CA ARG A 192 -3.55 13.28 8.26
C ARG A 192 -2.39 12.74 7.44
N VAL A 193 -2.67 11.66 6.75
CA VAL A 193 -1.84 11.07 5.70
C VAL A 193 -2.54 11.30 4.37
N ILE A 194 -1.86 11.95 3.44
CA ILE A 194 -2.26 12.01 2.04
C ILE A 194 -1.60 10.81 1.36
N LEU A 195 -2.40 9.80 1.02
CA LEU A 195 -1.93 8.53 0.48
C LEU A 195 -2.26 8.41 -1.00
N SER A 196 -1.24 8.13 -1.80
CA SER A 196 -1.38 7.85 -3.23
C SER A 196 -0.91 6.42 -3.53
N LYS A 197 -1.75 5.65 -4.22
CA LYS A 197 -1.47 4.28 -4.68
C LYS A 197 -1.60 4.22 -6.22
N PRO A 198 -0.53 4.54 -6.97
CA PRO A 198 -0.59 4.59 -8.44
C PRO A 198 -0.99 3.26 -9.09
N HIS A 199 -0.71 2.14 -8.44
CA HIS A 199 -1.02 0.79 -8.94
C HIS A 199 -2.38 0.27 -8.45
N GLY A 200 -3.13 1.05 -7.67
CA GLY A 200 -4.41 0.64 -7.07
C GLY A 200 -4.27 0.09 -5.65
N SER A 201 -5.39 -0.37 -5.11
CA SER A 201 -5.49 -0.96 -3.77
C SER A 201 -6.42 -2.19 -3.81
N LEU A 202 -6.32 -3.06 -2.81
CA LEU A 202 -7.19 -4.24 -2.70
C LEU A 202 -8.68 -3.92 -2.51
N ASP A 203 -8.98 -2.70 -2.11
CA ASP A 203 -10.32 -2.21 -1.79
C ASP A 203 -10.88 -1.16 -2.78
N TRP A 204 -10.25 -0.98 -3.92
CA TRP A 204 -10.64 0.00 -4.96
C TRP A 204 -11.26 -0.68 -6.18
#